data_165b09a9c1f6c9de29610913f82f2e24
#
_entry.id   165b09a9c1f6c9de29610913f82f2e24
#
_cell.length_a   1.000
_cell.length_b   1.000
_cell.length_c   1.000
_cell.angle_alpha   90.00
_cell.angle_beta   90.00
_cell.angle_gamma   90.00
#
_symmetry.space_group_name_H-M   'P 1'
#
loop_
_entity.id
_entity.type
_entity.pdbx_description
1 polymer ?
#
loop_
_entity_poly.entity_id
_entity_poly.type
_entity_poly.pdbx_seq_one_letter_code
_entity_poly.pdbx_strand_id
1 'polypeptide(L)'
;MKQIVTCKEMKALDGNMIEEIGIPSCVLMERAALKVAEELERTLADKKQEERILCVCGSGNNGGDGVAVARILKLHGYRTSLYLVGNPDHRTVEMQRQLDIAAACQVPVVNNLETEEYTTIVDAIFGVGLSRPVEGSYRDVIMALNQLNAWKVAVDIPSGVNGDTGAELGIAFHADLTVTFAFRKAGLCLYPGRKFAGKVIVADVGIYASDKVKPYLWQTEKTDIHFLPDKIVDGNKGTFGKILVVAGSPGMCGAAYLSASGAFAVGIGMVKIVTAEENRIPLQTMLPEAMLDCGDDFAKDLDWCDIVVIGPGIGTTYQAAEKVQWFLEAASGAAKPVILDADGLNLLAQHPEWKQYLTSRVVMTPHMGEMGRLTGKTVKELQTDRIAAARELAAETGAVCVLKDACTVTAAPDGNTWISLAGNPGMATAGSGDVLTGILAGVLAMFLNKRTELPDTGRQAALGVLLHGMAGDLAAKEKGTAGMKAGDIVRGASEVLKNK
;
A
#
# COMPACT_ATOMS: atom_id res chain seq x y z
N MET A 1 -8.87 -3.03 -8.65
CA MET A 1 -7.49 -2.53 -8.45
C MET A 1 -7.27 -1.34 -9.35
N LYS A 2 -6.68 -0.27 -8.84
CA LYS A 2 -6.36 0.93 -9.62
C LYS A 2 -4.87 0.95 -9.94
N GLN A 3 -4.53 1.27 -11.18
CA GLN A 3 -3.15 1.53 -11.55
C GLN A 3 -2.63 2.74 -10.77
N ILE A 4 -1.42 2.61 -10.24
CA ILE A 4 -0.62 3.70 -9.71
C ILE A 4 0.69 3.77 -10.51
N VAL A 5 1.33 4.93 -10.52
CA VAL A 5 2.49 5.16 -11.39
C VAL A 5 3.66 5.76 -10.62
N THR A 6 4.85 5.55 -11.16
CA THR A 6 6.04 6.30 -10.78
C THR A 6 6.04 7.68 -11.44
N CYS A 7 6.84 8.60 -10.92
CA CYS A 7 7.05 9.91 -11.53
C CYS A 7 7.54 9.82 -12.98
N LYS A 8 8.39 8.82 -13.26
CA LYS A 8 8.89 8.56 -14.62
C LYS A 8 7.78 8.12 -15.56
N GLU A 9 6.92 7.21 -15.11
CA GLU A 9 5.77 6.74 -15.89
C GLU A 9 4.76 7.85 -16.13
N MET A 10 4.49 8.68 -15.09
CA MET A 10 3.59 9.83 -15.25
C MET A 10 4.10 10.80 -16.30
N LYS A 11 5.40 11.12 -16.30
CA LYS A 11 6.01 11.96 -17.33
C LYS A 11 5.92 11.34 -18.74
N ALA A 12 6.07 10.03 -18.83
CA ALA A 12 5.96 9.33 -20.12
C ALA A 12 4.52 9.37 -20.66
N LEU A 13 3.51 9.22 -19.78
CA LEU A 13 2.09 9.33 -20.14
C LEU A 13 1.72 10.75 -20.54
N ASP A 14 2.19 11.76 -19.82
CA ASP A 14 2.01 13.19 -20.16
C ASP A 14 2.65 13.51 -21.51
N GLY A 15 3.92 13.12 -21.72
CA GLY A 15 4.60 13.28 -23.00
C GLY A 15 3.89 12.60 -24.16
N ASN A 16 3.35 11.40 -23.97
CA ASN A 16 2.56 10.71 -24.98
C ASN A 16 1.31 11.51 -25.39
N MET A 17 0.60 12.13 -24.44
CA MET A 17 -0.56 12.97 -24.73
C MET A 17 -0.18 14.22 -25.50
N ILE A 18 0.98 14.83 -25.19
CA ILE A 18 1.42 16.07 -25.83
C ILE A 18 2.04 15.82 -27.20
N GLU A 19 2.99 14.88 -27.29
CA GLU A 19 3.84 14.70 -28.46
C GLU A 19 3.23 13.79 -29.52
N GLU A 20 2.49 12.73 -29.12
CA GLU A 20 1.94 11.76 -30.04
C GLU A 20 0.44 11.99 -30.32
N ILE A 21 -0.35 12.24 -29.28
CA ILE A 21 -1.79 12.53 -29.43
C ILE A 21 -2.02 13.98 -29.90
N GLY A 22 -1.08 14.89 -29.57
CA GLY A 22 -1.09 16.28 -30.02
C GLY A 22 -1.95 17.22 -29.17
N ILE A 23 -2.27 16.86 -27.92
CA ILE A 23 -2.96 17.75 -26.98
C ILE A 23 -1.96 18.77 -26.46
N PRO A 24 -2.15 20.09 -26.69
CA PRO A 24 -1.22 21.11 -26.18
C PRO A 24 -1.07 21.05 -24.65
N SER A 25 0.15 21.19 -24.14
CA SER A 25 0.46 21.15 -22.70
C SER A 25 -0.38 22.15 -21.89
N CYS A 26 -0.64 23.35 -22.46
CA CYS A 26 -1.48 24.34 -21.81
C CYS A 26 -2.95 23.90 -21.63
N VAL A 27 -3.47 23.00 -22.48
CA VAL A 27 -4.82 22.44 -22.33
C VAL A 27 -4.83 21.47 -21.17
N LEU A 28 -3.82 20.61 -21.02
CA LEU A 28 -3.71 19.68 -19.88
C LEU A 28 -3.56 20.45 -18.56
N MET A 29 -2.71 21.49 -18.55
CA MET A 29 -2.51 22.38 -17.40
C MET A 29 -3.82 23.09 -17.00
N GLU A 30 -4.57 23.63 -17.95
CA GLU A 30 -5.86 24.27 -17.66
C GLU A 30 -6.87 23.27 -17.06
N ARG A 31 -6.93 22.03 -17.59
CA ARG A 31 -7.78 20.97 -17.03
C ARG A 31 -7.35 20.58 -15.62
N ALA A 32 -6.05 20.47 -15.36
CA ALA A 32 -5.50 20.20 -14.05
C ALA A 32 -5.90 21.29 -13.04
N ALA A 33 -5.71 22.55 -13.41
CA ALA A 33 -6.07 23.68 -12.57
C ALA A 33 -7.57 23.78 -12.31
N LEU A 34 -8.43 23.52 -13.32
CA LEU A 34 -9.88 23.47 -13.16
C LEU A 34 -10.28 22.39 -12.12
N LYS A 35 -9.66 21.20 -12.17
CA LYS A 35 -9.96 20.13 -11.20
C LYS A 35 -9.58 20.49 -9.77
N VAL A 36 -8.45 21.18 -9.59
CA VAL A 36 -8.07 21.68 -8.26
C VAL A 36 -9.05 22.75 -7.79
N ALA A 37 -9.42 23.69 -8.66
CA ALA A 37 -10.38 24.74 -8.33
C ALA A 37 -11.76 24.17 -7.99
N GLU A 38 -12.28 23.19 -8.77
CA GLU A 38 -13.54 22.49 -8.49
C GLU A 38 -13.54 21.83 -7.09
N GLU A 39 -12.45 21.17 -6.69
CA GLU A 39 -12.34 20.54 -5.37
C GLU A 39 -12.28 21.57 -4.23
N LEU A 40 -11.58 22.69 -4.45
CA LEU A 40 -11.57 23.81 -3.52
C LEU A 40 -12.98 24.40 -3.38
N GLU A 41 -13.63 24.72 -4.47
CA GLU A 41 -14.98 25.32 -4.49
C GLU A 41 -16.00 24.41 -3.83
N ARG A 42 -15.95 23.10 -4.08
CA ARG A 42 -16.81 22.12 -3.43
C ARG A 42 -16.72 22.14 -1.90
N THR A 43 -15.53 22.44 -1.38
CA THR A 43 -15.28 22.47 0.07
C THR A 43 -15.58 23.85 0.67
N LEU A 44 -15.36 24.94 -0.10
CA LEU A 44 -15.38 26.32 0.38
C LEU A 44 -16.70 27.08 0.02
N ALA A 45 -17.64 26.44 -0.68
CA ALA A 45 -18.83 27.11 -1.25
C ALA A 45 -19.59 27.95 -0.24
N ASP A 46 -19.80 27.43 0.96
CA ASP A 46 -20.59 28.09 2.02
C ASP A 46 -19.88 29.29 2.69
N LYS A 47 -18.55 29.39 2.51
CA LYS A 47 -17.67 30.40 3.14
C LYS A 47 -16.97 31.33 2.15
N LYS A 48 -17.37 31.32 0.90
CA LYS A 48 -16.70 32.01 -0.21
C LYS A 48 -16.27 33.45 0.08
N GLN A 49 -17.10 34.23 0.75
CA GLN A 49 -16.82 35.65 1.05
C GLN A 49 -15.75 35.83 2.14
N GLU A 50 -15.58 34.83 3.01
CA GLU A 50 -14.63 34.84 4.12
C GLU A 50 -13.26 34.30 3.70
N GLU A 51 -13.22 33.55 2.60
CA GLU A 51 -12.02 32.87 2.15
C GLU A 51 -10.96 33.84 1.60
N ARG A 52 -9.73 33.62 2.06
CA ARG A 52 -8.51 34.27 1.58
C ARG A 52 -7.53 33.16 1.19
N ILE A 53 -7.38 32.96 -0.10
CA ILE A 53 -6.63 31.86 -0.66
C ILE A 53 -5.24 32.33 -1.12
N LEU A 54 -4.19 31.69 -0.62
CA LEU A 54 -2.82 31.92 -1.07
C LEU A 54 -2.38 30.73 -1.91
N CYS A 55 -2.06 30.97 -3.18
CA CYS A 55 -1.40 29.97 -4.04
C CYS A 55 0.09 30.22 -4.05
N VAL A 56 0.87 29.26 -3.53
CA VAL A 56 2.33 29.32 -3.45
C VAL A 56 2.91 28.48 -4.58
N CYS A 57 3.56 29.17 -5.53
CA CYS A 57 3.90 28.61 -6.82
C CYS A 57 5.42 28.60 -7.04
N GLY A 58 5.97 27.45 -7.43
CA GLY A 58 7.36 27.30 -7.88
C GLY A 58 7.56 27.75 -9.32
N SER A 59 8.78 27.63 -9.84
CA SER A 59 9.13 28.07 -11.21
C SER A 59 8.75 27.04 -12.31
N GLY A 60 8.39 25.81 -11.94
CA GLY A 60 8.09 24.72 -12.87
C GLY A 60 6.62 24.66 -13.31
N ASN A 61 6.26 23.61 -14.03
CA ASN A 61 4.89 23.38 -14.51
C ASN A 61 3.87 23.27 -13.38
N ASN A 62 4.23 22.62 -12.25
CA ASN A 62 3.37 22.58 -11.07
C ASN A 62 3.02 23.98 -10.53
N GLY A 63 4.01 24.90 -10.59
CA GLY A 63 3.78 26.33 -10.32
C GLY A 63 2.79 26.95 -11.30
N GLY A 64 2.89 26.60 -12.59
CA GLY A 64 1.95 27.01 -13.61
C GLY A 64 0.51 26.55 -13.32
N ASP A 65 0.33 25.29 -12.87
CA ASP A 65 -0.96 24.77 -12.41
C ASP A 65 -1.51 25.62 -11.25
N GLY A 66 -0.67 25.96 -10.26
CA GLY A 66 -1.05 26.81 -9.12
C GLY A 66 -1.45 28.23 -9.51
N VAL A 67 -0.72 28.84 -10.46
CA VAL A 67 -1.08 30.19 -11.01
C VAL A 67 -2.42 30.14 -11.72
N ALA A 68 -2.68 29.08 -12.50
CA ALA A 68 -3.96 28.89 -13.18
C ALA A 68 -5.09 28.68 -12.17
N VAL A 69 -4.87 27.91 -11.09
CA VAL A 69 -5.84 27.75 -9.98
C VAL A 69 -6.19 29.12 -9.38
N ALA A 70 -5.19 29.93 -9.04
CA ALA A 70 -5.43 31.26 -8.46
C ALA A 70 -6.27 32.14 -9.40
N ARG A 71 -5.96 32.14 -10.71
CA ARG A 71 -6.71 32.88 -11.71
C ARG A 71 -8.16 32.42 -11.82
N ILE A 72 -8.39 31.10 -11.89
CA ILE A 72 -9.73 30.53 -11.98
C ILE A 72 -10.57 30.94 -10.76
N LEU A 73 -10.05 30.72 -9.56
CA LEU A 73 -10.74 31.09 -8.32
C LEU A 73 -11.00 32.61 -8.23
N LYS A 74 -10.09 33.47 -8.71
CA LYS A 74 -10.29 34.89 -8.79
C LYS A 74 -11.48 35.26 -9.69
N LEU A 75 -11.51 34.68 -10.89
CA LEU A 75 -12.61 34.89 -11.84
C LEU A 75 -13.95 34.37 -11.31
N HIS A 76 -13.93 33.32 -10.48
CA HIS A 76 -15.10 32.82 -9.78
C HIS A 76 -15.45 33.64 -8.53
N GLY A 77 -14.71 34.74 -8.22
CA GLY A 77 -15.04 35.72 -7.18
C GLY A 77 -14.48 35.37 -5.78
N TYR A 78 -13.49 34.48 -5.68
CA TYR A 78 -12.73 34.29 -4.43
C TYR A 78 -11.64 35.37 -4.27
N ARG A 79 -11.26 35.65 -3.03
CA ARG A 79 -10.08 36.49 -2.75
C ARG A 79 -8.85 35.61 -2.81
N THR A 80 -8.10 35.73 -3.91
CA THR A 80 -6.90 34.92 -4.15
C THR A 80 -5.68 35.79 -4.35
N SER A 81 -4.53 35.30 -3.87
CA SER A 81 -3.22 35.93 -4.07
C SER A 81 -2.18 34.89 -4.47
N LEU A 82 -1.15 35.30 -5.18
CA LEU A 82 0.00 34.48 -5.57
C LEU A 82 1.22 34.84 -4.72
N TYR A 83 1.93 33.81 -4.25
CA TYR A 83 3.28 33.96 -3.72
C TYR A 83 4.24 33.11 -4.59
N LEU A 84 5.22 33.76 -5.19
CA LEU A 84 6.14 33.11 -6.13
C LEU A 84 7.43 32.76 -5.44
N VAL A 85 7.86 31.48 -5.55
CA VAL A 85 9.10 30.97 -4.94
C VAL A 85 10.07 30.54 -6.02
N GLY A 86 11.34 30.89 -5.87
CA GLY A 86 12.43 30.45 -6.75
C GLY A 86 12.90 31.53 -7.72
N ASN A 87 13.84 31.13 -8.58
CA ASN A 87 14.45 32.06 -9.54
C ASN A 87 13.50 32.26 -10.74
N PRO A 88 13.16 33.53 -11.07
CA PRO A 88 12.36 33.86 -12.26
C PRO A 88 12.98 33.36 -13.58
N ASP A 89 14.30 33.32 -13.67
CA ASP A 89 15.01 32.86 -14.89
C ASP A 89 14.83 31.35 -15.16
N HIS A 90 14.37 30.60 -14.19
CA HIS A 90 14.12 29.17 -14.31
C HIS A 90 12.63 28.82 -14.57
N ARG A 91 11.82 29.82 -14.90
CA ARG A 91 10.40 29.57 -15.22
C ARG A 91 10.24 28.81 -16.51
N THR A 92 9.35 27.81 -16.51
CA THR A 92 8.94 27.15 -17.74
C THR A 92 8.08 28.07 -18.61
N VAL A 93 8.01 27.78 -19.91
CA VAL A 93 7.19 28.55 -20.86
C VAL A 93 5.73 28.58 -20.42
N GLU A 94 5.21 27.44 -19.95
CA GLU A 94 3.84 27.32 -19.45
C GLU A 94 3.61 28.14 -18.19
N MET A 95 4.56 28.11 -17.24
CA MET A 95 4.51 28.93 -16.02
C MET A 95 4.47 30.42 -16.37
N GLN A 96 5.34 30.89 -17.26
CA GLN A 96 5.35 32.29 -17.66
C GLN A 96 4.05 32.69 -18.36
N ARG A 97 3.52 31.85 -19.25
CA ARG A 97 2.22 32.07 -19.89
C ARG A 97 1.08 32.20 -18.88
N GLN A 98 1.02 31.36 -17.86
CA GLN A 98 -0.01 31.47 -16.84
C GLN A 98 0.15 32.73 -15.99
N LEU A 99 1.36 33.18 -15.70
CA LEU A 99 1.60 34.46 -15.02
C LEU A 99 1.11 35.65 -15.84
N ASP A 100 1.35 35.65 -17.14
CA ASP A 100 0.89 36.72 -18.05
C ASP A 100 -0.66 36.79 -18.08
N ILE A 101 -1.32 35.65 -18.11
CA ILE A 101 -2.78 35.54 -18.05
C ILE A 101 -3.29 35.99 -16.67
N ALA A 102 -2.67 35.53 -15.58
CA ALA A 102 -3.06 35.91 -14.22
C ALA A 102 -2.92 37.42 -13.98
N ALA A 103 -1.86 38.05 -14.52
CA ALA A 103 -1.67 39.49 -14.48
C ALA A 103 -2.77 40.23 -15.24
N ALA A 104 -3.15 39.78 -16.43
CA ALA A 104 -4.28 40.33 -17.19
C ALA A 104 -5.62 40.19 -16.43
N CYS A 105 -5.79 39.13 -15.63
CA CYS A 105 -6.94 38.93 -14.74
C CYS A 105 -6.81 39.64 -13.40
N GLN A 106 -5.75 40.45 -13.20
CA GLN A 106 -5.49 41.22 -11.99
C GLN A 106 -5.40 40.35 -10.71
N VAL A 107 -4.78 39.17 -10.81
CA VAL A 107 -4.47 38.35 -9.64
C VAL A 107 -3.31 38.99 -8.88
N PRO A 108 -3.45 39.39 -7.61
CA PRO A 108 -2.40 40.05 -6.86
C PRO A 108 -1.24 39.07 -6.56
N VAL A 109 -0.02 39.58 -6.70
CA VAL A 109 1.22 38.88 -6.28
C VAL A 109 1.69 39.54 -5.00
N VAL A 110 1.85 38.74 -3.94
CA VAL A 110 2.36 39.17 -2.64
C VAL A 110 3.82 38.78 -2.47
N ASN A 111 4.58 39.58 -1.76
CA ASN A 111 6.04 39.40 -1.54
C ASN A 111 6.35 38.94 -0.11
N ASN A 112 5.35 38.90 0.78
CA ASN A 112 5.51 38.48 2.16
C ASN A 112 4.31 37.59 2.57
N LEU A 113 4.57 36.51 3.28
CA LEU A 113 3.58 35.57 3.79
C LEU A 113 2.82 36.11 5.02
N GLU A 114 3.36 37.11 5.72
CA GLU A 114 2.81 37.65 6.97
C GLU A 114 1.80 38.79 6.77
N THR A 115 1.52 39.19 5.52
CA THR A 115 0.72 40.40 5.22
C THR A 115 -0.78 40.24 5.45
N GLU A 116 -1.30 39.01 5.42
CA GLU A 116 -2.72 38.73 5.61
C GLU A 116 -2.93 37.38 6.35
N GLU A 117 -4.06 37.24 7.03
CA GLU A 117 -4.52 35.95 7.55
C GLU A 117 -5.14 35.13 6.43
N TYR A 118 -4.43 34.16 5.89
CA TYR A 118 -4.95 33.24 4.90
C TYR A 118 -5.74 32.12 5.55
N THR A 119 -6.90 31.81 4.99
CA THR A 119 -7.77 30.71 5.43
C THR A 119 -7.46 29.40 4.71
N THR A 120 -6.94 29.52 3.47
CA THR A 120 -6.59 28.40 2.60
C THR A 120 -5.23 28.63 1.92
N ILE A 121 -4.40 27.62 1.93
CA ILE A 121 -3.09 27.60 1.26
C ILE A 121 -3.10 26.52 0.20
N VAL A 122 -2.70 26.88 -1.01
CA VAL A 122 -2.52 25.96 -2.14
C VAL A 122 -1.01 25.86 -2.41
N ASP A 123 -0.44 24.69 -2.13
CA ASP A 123 0.94 24.35 -2.44
C ASP A 123 1.06 23.86 -3.88
N ALA A 124 1.75 24.62 -4.67
CA ALA A 124 2.11 24.32 -6.06
C ALA A 124 3.59 24.59 -6.32
N ILE A 125 4.46 24.34 -5.31
CA ILE A 125 5.91 24.61 -5.46
C ILE A 125 6.55 23.49 -6.29
N PHE A 126 6.39 22.22 -5.89
CA PHE A 126 6.98 21.06 -6.55
C PHE A 126 5.93 19.97 -6.80
N GLY A 127 6.00 19.30 -7.96
CA GLY A 127 5.23 18.12 -8.32
C GLY A 127 6.16 16.92 -8.60
N VAL A 128 5.81 16.08 -9.59
CA VAL A 128 6.56 14.87 -10.01
C VAL A 128 8.03 15.11 -10.43
N GLY A 129 8.48 16.33 -10.49
CA GLY A 129 9.85 16.67 -10.89
C GLY A 129 10.88 16.67 -9.76
N LEU A 130 10.46 16.61 -8.50
CA LEU A 130 11.35 16.73 -7.35
C LEU A 130 12.11 15.43 -7.09
N SER A 131 13.45 15.48 -7.13
CA SER A 131 14.32 14.32 -6.89
C SER A 131 15.48 14.59 -5.94
N ARG A 132 15.57 15.80 -5.39
CA ARG A 132 16.65 16.25 -4.49
C ARG A 132 16.08 16.86 -3.22
N PRO A 133 16.84 16.90 -2.12
CA PRO A 133 16.42 17.59 -0.90
C PRO A 133 16.02 19.05 -1.15
N VAL A 134 14.98 19.49 -0.46
CA VAL A 134 14.50 20.87 -0.48
C VAL A 134 15.35 21.70 0.48
N GLU A 135 16.01 22.73 -0.03
CA GLU A 135 16.95 23.59 0.71
C GLU A 135 16.68 25.06 0.44
N GLY A 136 17.36 25.94 1.19
CA GLY A 136 17.33 27.40 1.00
C GLY A 136 15.92 27.99 1.13
N SER A 137 15.60 28.98 0.31
CA SER A 137 14.32 29.70 0.36
C SER A 137 13.09 28.81 0.22
N TYR A 138 13.16 27.72 -0.54
CA TYR A 138 12.07 26.75 -0.66
C TYR A 138 11.77 26.06 0.68
N ARG A 139 12.84 25.67 1.41
CA ARG A 139 12.71 25.07 2.73
C ARG A 139 12.07 26.03 3.72
N ASP A 140 12.55 27.28 3.73
CA ASP A 140 12.06 28.31 4.66
C ASP A 140 10.59 28.62 4.41
N VAL A 141 10.17 28.70 3.15
CA VAL A 141 8.78 28.89 2.75
C VAL A 141 7.91 27.71 3.20
N ILE A 142 8.27 26.47 2.90
CA ILE A 142 7.49 25.29 3.31
C ILE A 142 7.39 25.23 4.84
N MET A 143 8.46 25.55 5.56
CA MET A 143 8.45 25.60 7.03
C MET A 143 7.46 26.66 7.53
N ALA A 144 7.44 27.85 6.96
CA ALA A 144 6.51 28.91 7.31
C ALA A 144 5.06 28.50 7.02
N LEU A 145 4.79 27.93 5.83
CA LEU A 145 3.44 27.48 5.44
C LEU A 145 2.89 26.39 6.39
N ASN A 146 3.73 25.47 6.84
CA ASN A 146 3.34 24.43 7.78
C ASN A 146 2.91 24.99 9.13
N GLN A 147 3.41 26.17 9.55
CA GLN A 147 3.03 26.82 10.81
C GLN A 147 1.73 27.60 10.73
N LEU A 148 1.27 27.98 9.53
CA LEU A 148 0.04 28.75 9.36
C LEU A 148 -1.18 27.90 9.71
N ASN A 149 -2.12 28.50 10.46
CA ASN A 149 -3.41 27.90 10.78
C ASN A 149 -4.41 28.10 9.65
N ALA A 150 -4.27 27.34 8.58
CA ALA A 150 -5.08 27.40 7.38
C ALA A 150 -5.37 26.00 6.86
N TRP A 151 -6.43 25.84 6.08
CA TRP A 151 -6.63 24.60 5.33
C TRP A 151 -5.59 24.49 4.21
N LYS A 152 -4.94 23.33 4.11
CA LYS A 152 -3.75 23.11 3.27
C LYS A 152 -4.04 22.14 2.14
N VAL A 153 -3.89 22.61 0.90
CA VAL A 153 -4.15 21.82 -0.31
C VAL A 153 -2.88 21.72 -1.16
N ALA A 154 -2.51 20.52 -1.54
CA ALA A 154 -1.38 20.31 -2.45
C ALA A 154 -1.85 20.02 -3.87
N VAL A 155 -1.17 20.64 -4.84
CA VAL A 155 -1.33 20.39 -6.28
C VAL A 155 -0.41 19.25 -6.67
N ASP A 156 -0.98 18.15 -7.14
CA ASP A 156 -0.35 16.93 -7.60
C ASP A 156 0.34 16.11 -6.50
N ILE A 157 1.39 16.62 -5.86
CA ILE A 157 2.17 15.99 -4.77
C ILE A 157 2.53 17.08 -3.77
N PRO A 158 2.39 16.85 -2.45
CA PRO A 158 2.87 17.82 -1.46
C PRO A 158 4.36 18.09 -1.66
N SER A 159 4.72 19.37 -1.74
CA SER A 159 6.11 19.78 -1.98
C SER A 159 7.05 19.21 -0.92
N GLY A 160 8.15 18.61 -1.37
CA GLY A 160 9.11 17.91 -0.52
C GLY A 160 8.85 16.42 -0.32
N VAL A 161 7.76 15.88 -0.83
CA VAL A 161 7.51 14.43 -0.85
C VAL A 161 8.07 13.82 -2.13
N ASN A 162 8.86 12.75 -2.02
CA ASN A 162 9.27 11.95 -3.17
C ASN A 162 8.07 11.20 -3.74
N GLY A 163 7.72 11.45 -5.01
CA GLY A 163 6.54 10.88 -5.64
C GLY A 163 6.59 9.36 -5.90
N ASP A 164 7.76 8.73 -5.81
CA ASP A 164 7.93 7.29 -6.01
C ASP A 164 7.98 6.52 -4.69
N THR A 165 8.71 7.04 -3.70
CA THR A 165 8.99 6.33 -2.45
C THR A 165 8.18 6.84 -1.25
N GLY A 166 7.62 8.05 -1.35
CA GLY A 166 6.97 8.74 -0.24
C GLY A 166 7.94 9.31 0.80
N ALA A 167 9.24 9.26 0.54
CA ALA A 167 10.25 9.81 1.45
C ALA A 167 10.14 11.34 1.53
N GLU A 168 10.42 11.88 2.71
CA GLU A 168 10.59 13.31 2.92
C GLU A 168 11.95 13.76 2.41
N LEU A 169 11.97 14.70 1.48
CA LEU A 169 13.18 15.25 0.88
C LEU A 169 13.59 16.54 1.63
N GLY A 170 14.09 16.40 2.84
CA GLY A 170 14.56 17.48 3.69
C GLY A 170 13.45 18.17 4.49
N ILE A 171 12.37 18.59 3.84
CA ILE A 171 11.13 19.09 4.45
C ILE A 171 9.97 18.79 3.51
N ALA A 172 8.79 18.50 4.06
CA ALA A 172 7.58 18.31 3.28
C ALA A 172 6.45 19.26 3.72
N PHE A 173 5.65 19.70 2.77
CA PHE A 173 4.41 20.39 3.03
C PHE A 173 3.36 19.42 3.60
N HIS A 174 2.65 19.83 4.65
CA HIS A 174 1.64 19.02 5.32
C HIS A 174 0.25 19.38 4.80
N ALA A 175 -0.20 18.69 3.76
CA ALA A 175 -1.51 18.92 3.18
C ALA A 175 -2.63 18.20 3.94
N ASP A 176 -3.80 18.83 4.02
CA ASP A 176 -5.07 18.22 4.42
C ASP A 176 -5.73 17.51 3.24
N LEU A 177 -5.50 18.05 2.02
CA LEU A 177 -5.98 17.51 0.77
C LEU A 177 -4.89 17.58 -0.29
N THR A 178 -4.75 16.51 -1.06
CA THR A 178 -3.92 16.49 -2.29
C THR A 178 -4.81 16.15 -3.47
N VAL A 179 -4.80 17.00 -4.51
CA VAL A 179 -5.45 16.74 -5.80
C VAL A 179 -4.36 16.32 -6.78
N THR A 180 -4.25 15.01 -7.02
CA THR A 180 -3.24 14.45 -7.93
C THR A 180 -3.86 14.12 -9.28
N PHE A 181 -3.08 14.22 -10.37
CA PHE A 181 -3.59 14.18 -11.74
C PHE A 181 -3.47 12.82 -12.38
N ALA A 182 -4.51 12.40 -13.08
CA ALA A 182 -4.66 11.18 -13.88
C ALA A 182 -4.47 9.88 -13.07
N PHE A 183 -3.32 9.68 -12.45
CA PHE A 183 -2.97 8.51 -11.68
C PHE A 183 -2.41 8.90 -10.32
N ARG A 184 -2.67 8.08 -9.30
CA ARG A 184 -2.01 8.23 -8.02
C ARG A 184 -0.53 7.88 -8.17
N LYS A 185 0.37 8.70 -7.62
CA LYS A 185 1.78 8.41 -7.57
C LYS A 185 2.08 7.47 -6.40
N ALA A 186 3.05 6.58 -6.57
CA ALA A 186 3.39 5.55 -5.59
C ALA A 186 3.69 6.15 -4.19
N GLY A 187 4.41 7.27 -4.15
CA GLY A 187 4.77 7.97 -2.91
C GLY A 187 3.58 8.51 -2.11
N LEU A 188 2.43 8.72 -2.75
CA LEU A 188 1.19 9.10 -2.05
C LEU A 188 0.50 7.91 -1.35
N CYS A 189 0.98 6.68 -1.60
CA CYS A 189 0.51 5.47 -0.96
C CYS A 189 1.37 5.07 0.24
N LEU A 190 2.63 5.49 0.29
CA LEU A 190 3.63 5.04 1.25
C LEU A 190 3.93 6.09 2.33
N TYR A 191 4.22 5.64 3.54
CA TYR A 191 4.66 6.54 4.61
C TYR A 191 6.14 6.93 4.44
N PRO A 192 6.52 8.19 4.78
CA PRO A 192 5.70 9.24 5.38
C PRO A 192 4.84 10.05 4.40
N GLY A 193 5.03 9.93 3.07
CA GLY A 193 4.35 10.71 2.04
C GLY A 193 2.81 10.67 2.17
N ARG A 194 2.24 9.48 2.47
CA ARG A 194 0.80 9.33 2.74
C ARG A 194 0.31 10.21 3.90
N LYS A 195 1.13 10.41 4.93
CA LYS A 195 0.79 11.30 6.05
C LYS A 195 0.77 12.75 5.62
N PHE A 196 1.74 13.16 4.79
CA PHE A 196 1.84 14.53 4.31
C PHE A 196 0.78 14.88 3.26
N ALA A 197 0.26 13.88 2.55
CA ALA A 197 -0.72 14.07 1.48
C ALA A 197 -2.15 14.30 1.97
N GLY A 198 -2.46 13.98 3.22
CA GLY A 198 -3.81 14.05 3.74
C GLY A 198 -4.79 13.19 2.93
N LYS A 199 -5.97 13.70 2.64
CA LYS A 199 -6.92 13.06 1.73
C LYS A 199 -6.43 13.21 0.29
N VAL A 200 -6.32 12.10 -0.46
CA VAL A 200 -5.87 12.14 -1.87
C VAL A 200 -7.05 11.92 -2.81
N ILE A 201 -7.26 12.89 -3.72
CA ILE A 201 -8.22 12.81 -4.83
C ILE A 201 -7.42 12.65 -6.13
N VAL A 202 -7.77 11.66 -6.94
CA VAL A 202 -7.22 11.48 -8.29
C VAL A 202 -8.17 12.13 -9.28
N ALA A 203 -7.73 13.22 -9.91
CA ALA A 203 -8.51 14.00 -10.84
C ALA A 203 -8.28 13.54 -12.29
N ASP A 204 -9.35 13.32 -13.04
CA ASP A 204 -9.26 13.11 -14.49
C ASP A 204 -8.96 14.43 -15.20
N VAL A 205 -7.76 14.50 -15.76
CA VAL A 205 -7.27 15.66 -16.52
C VAL A 205 -7.14 15.36 -18.01
N GLY A 206 -7.54 14.15 -18.44
CA GLY A 206 -7.47 13.71 -19.83
C GLY A 206 -6.15 13.08 -20.22
N ILE A 207 -5.41 12.56 -19.25
CA ILE A 207 -4.25 11.71 -19.47
C ILE A 207 -4.67 10.28 -19.12
N TYR A 208 -4.52 9.37 -20.06
CA TYR A 208 -4.99 7.99 -19.94
C TYR A 208 -3.84 7.00 -20.06
N ALA A 209 -4.10 5.74 -19.68
CA ALA A 209 -3.17 4.65 -19.87
C ALA A 209 -2.81 4.50 -21.36
N SER A 210 -1.56 4.18 -21.62
CA SER A 210 -1.03 3.99 -22.98
C SER A 210 -0.15 2.74 -23.00
N ASP A 211 -0.08 2.07 -24.14
CA ASP A 211 0.80 0.91 -24.36
C ASP A 211 2.30 1.26 -24.20
N LYS A 212 2.64 2.55 -24.18
CA LYS A 212 3.99 3.04 -23.89
C LYS A 212 4.43 2.79 -22.44
N VAL A 213 3.46 2.68 -21.52
CA VAL A 213 3.72 2.41 -20.11
C VAL A 213 2.99 1.14 -19.72
N LYS A 214 3.74 0.03 -19.63
CA LYS A 214 3.18 -1.25 -19.19
C LYS A 214 2.92 -1.17 -17.68
N PRO A 215 1.65 -1.29 -17.23
CA PRO A 215 1.34 -1.24 -15.82
C PRO A 215 1.96 -2.42 -15.07
N TYR A 216 2.58 -2.14 -13.92
CA TYR A 216 3.06 -3.18 -13.02
C TYR A 216 2.76 -2.87 -11.56
N LEU A 217 2.28 -1.66 -11.26
CA LEU A 217 2.05 -1.19 -9.90
C LEU A 217 0.57 -0.84 -9.71
N TRP A 218 -0.05 -1.40 -8.66
CA TRP A 218 -1.48 -1.34 -8.42
C TRP A 218 -1.80 -0.99 -6.98
N GLN A 219 -2.84 -0.21 -6.75
CA GLN A 219 -3.47 -0.06 -5.45
C GLN A 219 -4.67 -1.01 -5.36
N THR A 220 -4.76 -1.79 -4.27
CA THR A 220 -5.98 -2.53 -3.98
C THR A 220 -7.05 -1.60 -3.40
N GLU A 221 -8.30 -1.83 -3.80
CA GLU A 221 -9.48 -1.08 -3.35
C GLU A 221 -10.47 -2.01 -2.64
N LYS A 222 -11.30 -1.47 -1.76
CA LYS A 222 -12.31 -2.26 -1.04
C LYS A 222 -13.23 -3.07 -1.95
N THR A 223 -13.54 -2.53 -3.14
CA THR A 223 -14.35 -3.21 -4.15
C THR A 223 -13.68 -4.44 -4.75
N ASP A 224 -12.35 -4.56 -4.64
CA ASP A 224 -11.62 -5.71 -5.18
C ASP A 224 -11.91 -7.00 -4.42
N ILE A 225 -12.49 -6.92 -3.24
CA ILE A 225 -12.93 -8.09 -2.46
C ILE A 225 -13.93 -8.96 -3.24
N HIS A 226 -14.65 -8.37 -4.20
CA HIS A 226 -15.57 -9.09 -5.07
C HIS A 226 -14.86 -10.03 -6.07
N PHE A 227 -13.54 -9.91 -6.25
CA PHE A 227 -12.76 -10.88 -7.03
C PHE A 227 -12.54 -12.21 -6.29
N LEU A 228 -12.73 -12.24 -4.97
CA LEU A 228 -12.66 -13.50 -4.23
C LEU A 228 -13.79 -14.44 -4.70
N PRO A 229 -13.52 -15.72 -4.93
CA PRO A 229 -14.54 -16.68 -5.34
C PRO A 229 -15.63 -16.86 -4.29
N ASP A 230 -16.88 -17.02 -4.73
CA ASP A 230 -17.99 -17.43 -3.86
C ASP A 230 -17.94 -18.92 -3.57
N LYS A 231 -18.47 -19.35 -2.41
CA LYS A 231 -18.64 -20.76 -2.08
C LYS A 231 -19.64 -21.44 -3.02
N ILE A 232 -19.33 -22.66 -3.42
CA ILE A 232 -20.21 -23.50 -4.23
C ILE A 232 -21.33 -24.02 -3.32
N VAL A 233 -22.58 -23.88 -3.74
CA VAL A 233 -23.76 -24.24 -2.91
C VAL A 233 -23.81 -25.73 -2.57
N ASP A 234 -23.40 -26.59 -3.51
CA ASP A 234 -23.37 -28.06 -3.38
C ASP A 234 -22.00 -28.60 -2.93
N GLY A 235 -21.12 -27.73 -2.47
CA GLY A 235 -19.78 -28.08 -1.98
C GLY A 235 -19.82 -28.80 -0.62
N ASN A 236 -18.80 -29.59 -0.36
CA ASN A 236 -18.56 -30.23 0.95
C ASN A 236 -17.23 -29.75 1.55
N LYS A 237 -16.92 -30.15 2.79
CA LYS A 237 -15.70 -29.72 3.48
C LYS A 237 -14.41 -29.98 2.68
N GLY A 238 -14.33 -31.04 1.89
CA GLY A 238 -13.19 -31.35 1.02
C GLY A 238 -13.08 -30.40 -0.17
N THR A 239 -14.23 -29.90 -0.68
CA THR A 239 -14.28 -28.96 -1.80
C THR A 239 -13.73 -27.57 -1.43
N PHE A 240 -13.81 -27.21 -0.14
CA PHE A 240 -13.39 -25.88 0.33
C PHE A 240 -11.94 -25.79 0.80
N GLY A 241 -11.15 -26.82 0.50
CA GLY A 241 -9.71 -26.85 0.73
C GLY A 241 -9.27 -27.40 2.08
N LYS A 242 -8.04 -27.87 2.08
CA LYS A 242 -7.36 -28.48 3.23
C LYS A 242 -6.06 -27.73 3.49
N ILE A 243 -5.95 -27.09 4.64
CA ILE A 243 -4.75 -26.34 5.02
C ILE A 243 -3.99 -27.10 6.12
N LEU A 244 -2.70 -27.27 5.93
CA LEU A 244 -1.77 -27.74 6.94
C LEU A 244 -1.06 -26.53 7.56
N VAL A 245 -1.12 -26.40 8.88
CA VAL A 245 -0.46 -25.34 9.65
C VAL A 245 0.69 -25.97 10.45
N VAL A 246 1.92 -25.73 10.05
CA VAL A 246 3.15 -26.20 10.73
C VAL A 246 3.62 -25.07 11.64
N ALA A 247 3.18 -25.08 12.88
CA ALA A 247 3.27 -23.92 13.79
C ALA A 247 3.24 -24.32 15.27
N GLY A 248 3.73 -23.45 16.13
CA GLY A 248 3.61 -23.58 17.57
C GLY A 248 4.64 -24.52 18.21
N SER A 249 5.72 -23.99 18.73
CA SER A 249 6.61 -24.65 19.71
C SER A 249 5.95 -24.68 21.10
N PRO A 250 6.52 -25.41 22.09
CA PRO A 250 6.02 -25.40 23.47
C PRO A 250 5.82 -23.97 23.99
N GLY A 251 4.59 -23.67 24.46
CA GLY A 251 4.21 -22.33 24.93
C GLY A 251 3.79 -21.33 23.85
N MET A 252 3.84 -21.70 22.56
CA MET A 252 3.47 -20.85 21.43
C MET A 252 2.20 -21.32 20.68
N CYS A 253 1.29 -21.99 21.37
CA CYS A 253 0.03 -22.46 20.78
C CYS A 253 -0.84 -21.35 20.20
N GLY A 254 -0.72 -20.12 20.70
CA GLY A 254 -1.47 -18.95 20.23
C GLY A 254 -1.22 -18.62 18.76
N ALA A 255 0.02 -18.74 18.27
CA ALA A 255 0.36 -18.50 16.88
C ALA A 255 -0.30 -19.54 15.95
N ALA A 256 -0.23 -20.83 16.32
CA ALA A 256 -0.91 -21.90 15.60
C ALA A 256 -2.44 -21.73 15.60
N TYR A 257 -3.02 -21.34 16.74
CA TYR A 257 -4.44 -21.04 16.89
C TYR A 257 -4.88 -19.91 15.96
N LEU A 258 -4.17 -18.77 15.97
CA LEU A 258 -4.54 -17.59 15.18
C LEU A 258 -4.40 -17.84 13.68
N SER A 259 -3.36 -18.56 13.23
CA SER A 259 -3.19 -18.95 11.84
C SER A 259 -4.34 -19.87 11.37
N ALA A 260 -4.65 -20.92 12.15
CA ALA A 260 -5.75 -21.83 11.84
C ALA A 260 -7.11 -21.10 11.86
N SER A 261 -7.34 -20.22 12.83
CA SER A 261 -8.57 -19.42 12.95
C SER A 261 -8.72 -18.45 11.78
N GLY A 262 -7.63 -17.82 11.32
CA GLY A 262 -7.62 -16.98 10.13
C GLY A 262 -8.04 -17.74 8.87
N ALA A 263 -7.58 -18.99 8.71
CA ALA A 263 -7.98 -19.85 7.60
C ALA A 263 -9.48 -20.22 7.67
N PHE A 264 -9.99 -20.60 8.84
CA PHE A 264 -11.42 -20.89 9.01
C PHE A 264 -12.30 -19.66 8.77
N ALA A 265 -11.83 -18.46 9.18
CA ALA A 265 -12.58 -17.21 9.01
C ALA A 265 -12.87 -16.87 7.55
N VAL A 266 -12.05 -17.36 6.62
CA VAL A 266 -12.27 -17.19 5.17
C VAL A 266 -12.98 -18.40 4.53
N GLY A 267 -13.44 -19.33 5.34
CA GLY A 267 -14.36 -20.39 4.89
C GLY A 267 -13.70 -21.67 4.39
N ILE A 268 -12.48 -21.96 4.84
CA ILE A 268 -11.79 -23.22 4.54
C ILE A 268 -12.55 -24.41 5.15
N GLY A 269 -12.56 -25.53 4.43
CA GLY A 269 -13.28 -26.72 4.84
C GLY A 269 -12.61 -27.52 5.94
N MET A 270 -11.28 -27.63 5.93
CA MET A 270 -10.52 -28.41 6.92
C MET A 270 -9.16 -27.78 7.18
N VAL A 271 -8.76 -27.72 8.45
CA VAL A 271 -7.43 -27.34 8.90
C VAL A 271 -6.85 -28.45 9.75
N LYS A 272 -5.58 -28.79 9.52
CA LYS A 272 -4.77 -29.64 10.38
C LYS A 272 -3.57 -28.83 10.88
N ILE A 273 -3.26 -28.97 12.16
CA ILE A 273 -2.12 -28.27 12.79
C ILE A 273 -1.08 -29.31 13.18
N VAL A 274 0.13 -29.20 12.65
CA VAL A 274 1.31 -29.93 13.09
C VAL A 274 2.05 -29.06 14.11
N THR A 275 2.11 -29.52 15.36
CA THR A 275 2.56 -28.72 16.51
C THR A 275 3.24 -29.57 17.58
N ALA A 276 3.79 -28.93 18.63
CA ALA A 276 4.33 -29.62 19.78
C ALA A 276 3.22 -30.30 20.61
N GLU A 277 3.53 -31.46 21.25
CA GLU A 277 2.56 -32.22 22.04
C GLU A 277 1.94 -31.39 23.19
N GLU A 278 2.71 -30.48 23.78
CA GLU A 278 2.28 -29.60 24.87
C GLU A 278 1.13 -28.66 24.44
N ASN A 279 0.99 -28.41 23.15
CA ASN A 279 -0.04 -27.56 22.58
C ASN A 279 -1.36 -28.30 22.31
N ARG A 280 -1.39 -29.65 22.40
CA ARG A 280 -2.55 -30.47 22.08
C ARG A 280 -3.80 -30.03 22.86
N ILE A 281 -3.73 -30.04 24.18
CA ILE A 281 -4.89 -29.75 25.02
C ILE A 281 -5.38 -28.30 24.82
N PRO A 282 -4.51 -27.26 24.89
CA PRO A 282 -4.93 -25.89 24.61
C PRO A 282 -5.61 -25.72 23.25
N LEU A 283 -5.03 -26.25 22.19
CA LEU A 283 -5.57 -26.10 20.83
C LEU A 283 -6.89 -26.83 20.64
N GLN A 284 -7.03 -28.07 21.17
CA GLN A 284 -8.31 -28.79 21.09
C GLN A 284 -9.41 -28.09 21.90
N THR A 285 -9.06 -27.38 22.95
CA THR A 285 -10.00 -26.60 23.74
C THR A 285 -10.42 -25.31 23.03
N MET A 286 -9.46 -24.62 22.40
CA MET A 286 -9.70 -23.30 21.77
C MET A 286 -10.25 -23.39 20.35
N LEU A 287 -9.93 -24.46 19.61
CA LEU A 287 -10.31 -24.66 18.21
C LEU A 287 -10.62 -26.14 17.94
N PRO A 288 -11.74 -26.67 18.46
CA PRO A 288 -12.11 -28.08 18.32
C PRO A 288 -12.36 -28.51 16.86
N GLU A 289 -12.58 -27.57 15.94
CA GLU A 289 -12.74 -27.82 14.51
C GLU A 289 -11.44 -28.24 13.82
N ALA A 290 -10.28 -27.88 14.37
CA ALA A 290 -8.99 -28.22 13.78
C ALA A 290 -8.54 -29.63 14.18
N MET A 291 -8.02 -30.38 13.22
CA MET A 291 -7.31 -31.63 13.49
C MET A 291 -5.90 -31.32 13.97
N LEU A 292 -5.37 -32.15 14.88
CA LEU A 292 -4.01 -31.98 15.38
C LEU A 292 -3.16 -33.20 15.06
N ASP A 293 -1.92 -32.95 14.64
CA ASP A 293 -0.88 -33.97 14.61
C ASP A 293 0.35 -33.46 15.39
N CYS A 294 0.82 -34.28 16.32
CA CYS A 294 1.99 -34.01 17.13
C CYS A 294 3.10 -35.07 16.88
N GLY A 295 2.91 -35.90 15.86
CA GLY A 295 3.88 -36.92 15.42
C GLY A 295 4.84 -36.39 14.36
N ASP A 296 5.61 -37.33 13.80
CA ASP A 296 6.66 -37.06 12.82
C ASP A 296 6.35 -37.66 11.43
N ASP A 297 5.12 -38.09 11.15
CA ASP A 297 4.72 -38.59 9.82
C ASP A 297 4.33 -37.42 8.90
N PHE A 298 5.30 -36.55 8.63
CA PHE A 298 5.12 -35.34 7.83
C PHE A 298 4.69 -35.61 6.38
N ALA A 299 5.07 -36.77 5.83
CA ALA A 299 4.70 -37.16 4.47
C ALA A 299 3.18 -37.34 4.35
N LYS A 300 2.57 -38.04 5.30
CA LYS A 300 1.11 -38.21 5.36
C LYS A 300 0.36 -36.90 5.54
N ASP A 301 0.93 -35.98 6.34
CA ASP A 301 0.33 -34.66 6.56
C ASP A 301 0.42 -33.80 5.31
N LEU A 302 1.55 -33.82 4.62
CA LEU A 302 1.73 -33.10 3.36
C LEU A 302 0.78 -33.65 2.28
N ASP A 303 0.68 -34.97 2.12
CA ASP A 303 -0.20 -35.60 1.13
C ASP A 303 -1.67 -35.23 1.34
N TRP A 304 -2.07 -35.09 2.62
CA TRP A 304 -3.44 -34.75 2.98
C TRP A 304 -3.85 -33.34 2.59
N CYS A 305 -2.93 -32.35 2.58
CA CYS A 305 -3.27 -30.93 2.44
C CYS A 305 -3.17 -30.44 0.98
N ASP A 306 -3.81 -29.31 0.71
CA ASP A 306 -3.71 -28.57 -0.54
C ASP A 306 -2.70 -27.42 -0.43
N ILE A 307 -2.55 -26.80 0.75
CA ILE A 307 -1.67 -25.68 1.06
C ILE A 307 -1.00 -25.90 2.41
N VAL A 308 0.24 -25.42 2.54
CA VAL A 308 1.00 -25.46 3.79
C VAL A 308 1.26 -24.05 4.30
N VAL A 309 1.02 -23.79 5.58
CA VAL A 309 1.50 -22.63 6.34
C VAL A 309 2.66 -23.09 7.20
N ILE A 310 3.80 -22.40 7.15
CA ILE A 310 5.01 -22.77 7.88
C ILE A 310 5.54 -21.56 8.65
N GLY A 311 5.83 -21.74 9.94
CA GLY A 311 6.66 -20.81 10.69
C GLY A 311 6.05 -20.10 11.88
N PRO A 312 4.74 -19.80 11.96
CA PRO A 312 4.20 -19.07 13.11
C PRO A 312 4.51 -19.75 14.44
N GLY A 313 5.36 -19.12 15.27
CA GLY A 313 5.74 -19.61 16.59
C GLY A 313 6.39 -21.00 16.63
N ILE A 314 7.03 -21.45 15.54
CA ILE A 314 7.68 -22.77 15.50
C ILE A 314 9.03 -22.77 16.25
N GLY A 315 9.60 -21.60 16.47
CA GLY A 315 10.93 -21.43 17.04
C GLY A 315 12.06 -21.61 16.03
N THR A 316 13.31 -21.45 16.51
CA THR A 316 14.51 -21.55 15.68
C THR A 316 15.50 -22.61 16.21
N THR A 317 14.98 -23.67 16.86
CA THR A 317 15.80 -24.79 17.31
C THR A 317 16.21 -25.65 16.11
N TYR A 318 17.20 -26.55 16.33
CA TYR A 318 17.64 -27.48 15.32
C TYR A 318 16.47 -28.36 14.78
N GLN A 319 15.63 -28.87 15.66
CA GLN A 319 14.46 -29.68 15.28
C GLN A 319 13.43 -28.84 14.47
N ALA A 320 13.25 -27.55 14.83
CA ALA A 320 12.40 -26.66 14.04
C ALA A 320 12.99 -26.42 12.65
N ALA A 321 14.34 -26.28 12.55
CA ALA A 321 15.02 -26.12 11.28
C ALA A 321 14.87 -27.36 10.38
N GLU A 322 15.09 -28.58 10.91
CA GLU A 322 14.88 -29.82 10.17
C GLU A 322 13.43 -29.94 9.66
N LYS A 323 12.46 -29.62 10.52
CA LYS A 323 11.03 -29.65 10.16
C LYS A 323 10.69 -28.64 9.05
N VAL A 324 11.16 -27.40 9.16
CA VAL A 324 10.92 -26.35 8.16
C VAL A 324 11.57 -26.72 6.83
N GLN A 325 12.82 -27.19 6.84
CA GLN A 325 13.52 -27.64 5.64
C GLN A 325 12.74 -28.75 4.94
N TRP A 326 12.34 -29.77 5.70
CA TRP A 326 11.62 -30.92 5.15
C TRP A 326 10.33 -30.49 4.44
N PHE A 327 9.52 -29.62 5.10
CA PHE A 327 8.27 -29.14 4.51
C PHE A 327 8.49 -28.24 3.29
N LEU A 328 9.51 -27.37 3.29
CA LEU A 328 9.84 -26.54 2.13
C LEU A 328 10.25 -27.38 0.93
N GLU A 329 11.15 -28.35 1.12
CA GLU A 329 11.63 -29.23 0.07
C GLU A 329 10.50 -30.11 -0.48
N ALA A 330 9.76 -30.79 0.38
CA ALA A 330 8.69 -31.69 -0.01
C ALA A 330 7.50 -30.96 -0.66
N ALA A 331 7.12 -29.78 -0.16
CA ALA A 331 6.08 -28.97 -0.77
C ALA A 331 6.49 -28.44 -2.15
N SER A 332 7.76 -28.03 -2.31
CA SER A 332 8.32 -27.65 -3.61
C SER A 332 8.25 -28.80 -4.61
N GLY A 333 8.71 -30.01 -4.22
CA GLY A 333 8.63 -31.20 -5.05
C GLY A 333 7.20 -31.60 -5.44
N ALA A 334 6.24 -31.41 -4.54
CA ALA A 334 4.83 -31.67 -4.77
C ALA A 334 4.07 -30.50 -5.44
N ALA A 335 4.76 -29.42 -5.78
CA ALA A 335 4.22 -28.18 -6.34
C ALA A 335 3.03 -27.59 -5.51
N LYS A 336 3.05 -27.75 -4.18
CA LYS A 336 2.04 -27.20 -3.28
C LYS A 336 2.35 -25.76 -2.93
N PRO A 337 1.33 -24.88 -2.84
CA PRO A 337 1.51 -23.52 -2.32
C PRO A 337 1.94 -23.53 -0.86
N VAL A 338 2.82 -22.59 -0.51
CA VAL A 338 3.34 -22.41 0.85
C VAL A 338 3.19 -20.95 1.28
N ILE A 339 2.72 -20.74 2.50
CA ILE A 339 2.85 -19.45 3.20
C ILE A 339 3.98 -19.60 4.21
N LEU A 340 5.04 -18.81 4.08
CA LEU A 340 6.21 -18.82 4.96
C LEU A 340 6.28 -17.52 5.76
N ASP A 341 6.20 -17.61 7.08
CA ASP A 341 6.18 -16.44 7.97
C ASP A 341 7.04 -16.64 9.22
N ALA A 342 7.26 -15.58 9.94
CA ALA A 342 7.82 -15.53 11.29
C ALA A 342 9.12 -16.36 11.42
N ASP A 343 9.15 -17.38 12.30
CA ASP A 343 10.34 -18.19 12.51
C ASP A 343 10.74 -19.00 11.26
N GLY A 344 9.80 -19.30 10.37
CA GLY A 344 10.14 -19.88 9.06
C GLY A 344 11.01 -18.95 8.21
N LEU A 345 10.73 -17.64 8.22
CA LEU A 345 11.58 -16.64 7.55
C LEU A 345 12.91 -16.42 8.29
N ASN A 346 12.90 -16.47 9.63
CA ASN A 346 14.13 -16.39 10.42
C ASN A 346 15.08 -17.54 10.11
N LEU A 347 14.54 -18.76 10.00
CA LEU A 347 15.31 -19.95 9.61
C LEU A 347 15.78 -19.87 8.17
N LEU A 348 14.95 -19.40 7.23
CA LEU A 348 15.37 -19.16 5.85
C LEU A 348 16.54 -18.17 5.76
N ALA A 349 16.54 -17.13 6.60
CA ALA A 349 17.66 -16.18 6.67
C ALA A 349 18.95 -16.80 7.22
N GLN A 350 18.85 -17.80 8.11
CA GLN A 350 20.00 -18.55 8.63
C GLN A 350 20.50 -19.62 7.65
N HIS A 351 19.63 -20.11 6.76
CA HIS A 351 19.87 -21.17 5.80
C HIS A 351 19.56 -20.69 4.38
N PRO A 352 20.38 -19.77 3.81
CA PRO A 352 20.12 -19.18 2.50
C PRO A 352 20.08 -20.20 1.34
N GLU A 353 20.68 -21.36 1.52
CA GLU A 353 20.62 -22.48 0.58
C GLU A 353 19.20 -23.01 0.37
N TRP A 354 18.26 -22.80 1.31
CA TRP A 354 16.86 -23.22 1.17
C TRP A 354 16.08 -22.34 0.17
N LYS A 355 16.65 -21.21 -0.27
CA LYS A 355 16.05 -20.41 -1.35
C LYS A 355 15.79 -21.23 -2.62
N GLN A 356 16.55 -22.30 -2.85
CA GLN A 356 16.35 -23.23 -3.97
C GLN A 356 14.98 -23.93 -3.97
N TYR A 357 14.30 -24.04 -2.81
CA TYR A 357 12.97 -24.64 -2.68
C TYR A 357 11.84 -23.63 -2.89
N LEU A 358 12.16 -22.32 -3.00
CA LEU A 358 11.18 -21.27 -3.21
C LEU A 358 10.76 -21.21 -4.69
N THR A 359 9.47 -21.01 -4.92
CA THR A 359 8.88 -20.92 -6.25
C THR A 359 7.81 -19.81 -6.27
N SER A 360 7.24 -19.51 -7.42
CA SER A 360 6.13 -18.57 -7.55
C SER A 360 4.86 -18.98 -6.78
N ARG A 361 4.83 -20.19 -6.20
CA ARG A 361 3.75 -20.69 -5.33
C ARG A 361 4.01 -20.44 -3.85
N VAL A 362 5.21 -19.94 -3.50
CA VAL A 362 5.54 -19.56 -2.12
C VAL A 362 5.22 -18.10 -1.90
N VAL A 363 4.56 -17.80 -0.80
CA VAL A 363 4.28 -16.44 -0.32
C VAL A 363 5.04 -16.23 0.98
N MET A 364 6.05 -15.38 0.95
CA MET A 364 6.78 -14.92 2.12
C MET A 364 6.13 -13.66 2.68
N THR A 365 6.00 -13.58 4.02
CA THR A 365 5.32 -12.45 4.67
C THR A 365 6.23 -11.69 5.66
N PRO A 366 7.40 -11.19 5.22
CA PRO A 366 8.31 -10.52 6.14
C PRO A 366 7.77 -9.18 6.63
N HIS A 367 7.95 -8.89 7.93
CA HIS A 367 7.98 -7.51 8.42
C HIS A 367 9.38 -6.91 8.19
N MET A 368 9.56 -5.59 8.42
CA MET A 368 10.84 -4.91 8.14
C MET A 368 12.07 -5.55 8.79
N GLY A 369 11.93 -6.08 10.02
CA GLY A 369 13.05 -6.76 10.70
C GLY A 369 13.40 -8.12 10.09
N GLU A 370 12.39 -8.91 9.68
CA GLU A 370 12.58 -10.18 8.95
C GLU A 370 13.17 -9.92 7.56
N MET A 371 12.67 -8.89 6.88
CA MET A 371 13.20 -8.44 5.59
C MET A 371 14.68 -8.06 5.70
N GLY A 372 15.07 -7.36 6.76
CA GLY A 372 16.47 -7.03 7.03
C GLY A 372 17.35 -8.26 7.19
N ARG A 373 16.87 -9.29 7.91
CA ARG A 373 17.60 -10.56 8.05
C ARG A 373 17.74 -11.34 6.75
N LEU A 374 16.68 -11.36 5.92
CA LEU A 374 16.67 -12.05 4.63
C LEU A 374 17.57 -11.39 3.59
N THR A 375 17.71 -10.07 3.62
CA THR A 375 18.42 -9.28 2.61
C THR A 375 19.78 -8.76 3.05
N GLY A 376 20.10 -8.81 4.35
CA GLY A 376 21.28 -8.20 4.93
C GLY A 376 21.24 -6.66 5.00
N LYS A 377 20.10 -6.04 4.65
CA LYS A 377 19.90 -4.58 4.66
C LYS A 377 19.38 -4.11 6.02
N THR A 378 19.73 -2.90 6.42
CA THR A 378 19.16 -2.25 7.60
C THR A 378 17.71 -1.84 7.36
N VAL A 379 16.90 -1.74 8.43
CA VAL A 379 15.52 -1.24 8.33
C VAL A 379 15.46 0.15 7.69
N LYS A 380 16.44 1.02 7.97
CA LYS A 380 16.52 2.37 7.39
C LYS A 380 16.71 2.32 5.87
N GLU A 381 17.57 1.46 5.36
CA GLU A 381 17.78 1.26 3.92
C GLU A 381 16.51 0.74 3.25
N LEU A 382 15.84 -0.26 3.86
CA LEU A 382 14.59 -0.83 3.35
C LEU A 382 13.46 0.22 3.31
N GLN A 383 13.41 1.10 4.30
CA GLN A 383 12.41 2.18 4.38
C GLN A 383 12.62 3.27 3.31
N THR A 384 13.80 3.35 2.71
CA THR A 384 14.08 4.32 1.64
C THR A 384 13.26 4.03 0.40
N ASP A 385 13.11 2.75 0.03
CA ASP A 385 12.27 2.30 -1.09
C ASP A 385 11.70 0.90 -0.81
N ARG A 386 10.51 0.86 -0.24
CA ARG A 386 9.81 -0.38 0.13
C ARG A 386 9.37 -1.19 -1.08
N ILE A 387 9.04 -0.50 -2.17
CA ILE A 387 8.62 -1.16 -3.42
C ILE A 387 9.80 -1.90 -4.02
N ALA A 388 10.94 -1.22 -4.16
CA ALA A 388 12.17 -1.85 -4.67
C ALA A 388 12.59 -3.02 -3.77
N ALA A 389 12.59 -2.85 -2.44
CA ALA A 389 12.95 -3.91 -1.50
C ALA A 389 12.09 -5.17 -1.69
N ALA A 390 10.76 -5.03 -1.75
CA ALA A 390 9.86 -6.17 -1.94
C ALA A 390 10.07 -6.85 -3.31
N ARG A 391 10.25 -6.06 -4.37
CA ARG A 391 10.48 -6.56 -5.73
C ARG A 391 11.82 -7.27 -5.89
N GLU A 392 12.89 -6.73 -5.30
CA GLU A 392 14.21 -7.34 -5.32
C GLU A 392 14.19 -8.72 -4.66
N LEU A 393 13.59 -8.85 -3.46
CA LEU A 393 13.46 -10.15 -2.79
C LEU A 393 12.60 -11.11 -3.60
N ALA A 394 11.48 -10.67 -4.17
CA ALA A 394 10.63 -11.53 -4.99
C ALA A 394 11.33 -12.01 -6.26
N ALA A 395 12.09 -11.15 -6.93
CA ALA A 395 12.87 -11.50 -8.13
C ALA A 395 14.04 -12.45 -7.80
N GLU A 396 14.75 -12.21 -6.69
CA GLU A 396 15.87 -13.04 -6.24
C GLU A 396 15.42 -14.45 -5.88
N THR A 397 14.28 -14.57 -5.19
CA THR A 397 13.83 -15.86 -4.64
C THR A 397 12.86 -16.61 -5.54
N GLY A 398 12.30 -15.97 -6.57
CA GLY A 398 11.22 -16.53 -7.37
C GLY A 398 9.89 -16.69 -6.60
N ALA A 399 9.78 -16.17 -5.39
CA ALA A 399 8.61 -16.25 -4.52
C ALA A 399 7.88 -14.89 -4.43
N VAL A 400 6.61 -14.93 -4.03
CA VAL A 400 5.85 -13.70 -3.74
C VAL A 400 6.32 -13.12 -2.41
N CYS A 401 6.62 -11.83 -2.37
CA CYS A 401 6.98 -11.09 -1.16
C CYS A 401 5.82 -10.20 -0.70
N VAL A 402 5.28 -10.44 0.48
CA VAL A 402 4.31 -9.58 1.19
C VAL A 402 5.06 -8.82 2.28
N LEU A 403 5.62 -7.68 1.95
CA LEU A 403 6.35 -6.83 2.89
C LEU A 403 5.37 -6.09 3.80
N LYS A 404 5.26 -6.57 5.04
CA LYS A 404 4.35 -6.03 6.07
C LYS A 404 4.86 -4.69 6.59
N ASP A 405 4.04 -3.64 6.45
CA ASP A 405 4.23 -2.31 7.03
C ASP A 405 2.84 -1.63 7.15
N ALA A 406 2.81 -0.37 7.58
CA ALA A 406 1.59 0.45 7.63
C ALA A 406 0.85 0.54 6.28
N CYS A 407 1.57 0.39 5.18
CA CYS A 407 1.04 0.11 3.84
C CYS A 407 1.77 -1.12 3.31
N THR A 408 1.09 -2.26 3.28
CA THR A 408 1.70 -3.52 2.86
C THR A 408 1.93 -3.54 1.35
N VAL A 409 3.16 -3.90 0.96
CA VAL A 409 3.57 -4.06 -0.45
C VAL A 409 3.64 -5.54 -0.78
N THR A 410 2.86 -6.00 -1.75
CA THR A 410 2.92 -7.36 -2.28
C THR A 410 3.61 -7.33 -3.65
N ALA A 411 4.73 -8.00 -3.80
CA ALA A 411 5.47 -8.10 -5.06
C ALA A 411 5.54 -9.54 -5.55
N ALA A 412 5.22 -9.75 -6.82
CA ALA A 412 5.37 -11.05 -7.47
C ALA A 412 6.70 -11.14 -8.23
N PRO A 413 7.22 -12.35 -8.49
CA PRO A 413 8.49 -12.55 -9.21
C PRO A 413 8.51 -11.98 -10.63
N ASP A 414 7.34 -11.85 -11.28
CA ASP A 414 7.17 -11.26 -12.61
C ASP A 414 7.25 -9.73 -12.61
N GLY A 415 7.39 -9.12 -11.41
CA GLY A 415 7.49 -7.69 -11.20
C GLY A 415 6.16 -6.98 -10.94
N ASN A 416 5.00 -7.66 -11.11
CA ASN A 416 3.73 -7.08 -10.71
C ASN A 416 3.71 -6.82 -9.19
N THR A 417 3.21 -5.65 -8.80
CA THR A 417 3.28 -5.18 -7.41
C THR A 417 1.96 -4.51 -7.01
N TRP A 418 1.50 -4.80 -5.79
CA TRP A 418 0.27 -4.24 -5.23
C TRP A 418 0.55 -3.55 -3.90
N ILE A 419 -0.10 -2.42 -3.67
CA ILE A 419 -0.06 -1.71 -2.38
C ILE A 419 -1.46 -1.72 -1.78
N SER A 420 -1.56 -2.19 -0.54
CA SER A 420 -2.79 -2.12 0.24
C SER A 420 -2.76 -0.91 1.16
N LEU A 421 -3.82 -0.10 1.09
CA LEU A 421 -4.04 1.04 1.98
C LEU A 421 -5.01 0.73 3.11
N ALA A 422 -5.60 -0.49 3.13
CA ALA A 422 -6.49 -0.96 4.19
C ALA A 422 -5.69 -1.33 5.43
N GLY A 423 -6.29 -1.12 6.58
CA GLY A 423 -5.69 -1.35 7.88
C GLY A 423 -5.50 -0.07 8.69
N ASN A 424 -5.23 -0.25 9.97
CA ASN A 424 -5.13 0.84 10.94
C ASN A 424 -4.06 0.52 12.01
N PRO A 425 -3.64 1.53 12.82
CA PRO A 425 -2.61 1.33 13.83
C PRO A 425 -2.91 0.28 14.90
N GLY A 426 -4.18 -0.04 15.17
CA GLY A 426 -4.58 -1.08 16.12
C GLY A 426 -4.17 -2.50 15.69
N MET A 427 -3.87 -2.69 14.39
CA MET A 427 -3.36 -3.96 13.87
C MET A 427 -1.89 -4.23 14.26
N ALA A 428 -1.18 -3.24 14.81
CA ALA A 428 0.14 -3.41 15.40
C ALA A 428 0.05 -4.12 16.77
N THR A 429 -0.53 -5.31 16.80
CA THR A 429 -0.75 -6.17 17.96
C THR A 429 -0.18 -7.57 17.69
N ALA A 430 0.25 -8.25 18.75
CA ALA A 430 0.75 -9.63 18.63
C ALA A 430 -0.33 -10.55 18.03
N GLY A 431 0.09 -11.43 17.13
CA GLY A 431 -0.79 -12.38 16.45
C GLY A 431 -1.48 -11.86 15.19
N SER A 432 -1.38 -10.56 14.86
CA SER A 432 -1.96 -10.01 13.62
C SER A 432 -1.32 -10.64 12.37
N GLY A 433 0.00 -10.87 12.38
CA GLY A 433 0.72 -11.61 11.33
C GLY A 433 0.27 -13.06 11.19
N ASP A 434 0.06 -13.74 12.33
CA ASP A 434 -0.41 -15.13 12.33
C ASP A 434 -1.81 -15.25 11.70
N VAL A 435 -2.71 -14.28 11.98
CA VAL A 435 -4.03 -14.21 11.31
C VAL A 435 -3.86 -13.98 9.81
N LEU A 436 -2.95 -13.10 9.39
CA LEU A 436 -2.67 -12.85 7.98
C LEU A 436 -2.24 -14.14 7.26
N THR A 437 -1.36 -14.95 7.84
CA THR A 437 -0.91 -16.21 7.22
C THR A 437 -2.08 -17.17 6.96
N GLY A 438 -2.99 -17.29 7.92
CA GLY A 438 -4.20 -18.10 7.79
C GLY A 438 -5.15 -17.56 6.70
N ILE A 439 -5.37 -16.24 6.67
CA ILE A 439 -6.19 -15.58 5.63
C ILE A 439 -5.57 -15.80 4.24
N LEU A 440 -4.26 -15.61 4.09
CA LEU A 440 -3.56 -15.84 2.82
C LEU A 440 -3.72 -17.27 2.33
N ALA A 441 -3.48 -18.25 3.19
CA ALA A 441 -3.67 -19.66 2.86
C ALA A 441 -5.12 -19.96 2.44
N GLY A 442 -6.08 -19.40 3.17
CA GLY A 442 -7.49 -19.54 2.84
C GLY A 442 -7.88 -18.93 1.51
N VAL A 443 -7.39 -17.72 1.22
CA VAL A 443 -7.62 -17.04 -0.07
C VAL A 443 -7.01 -17.83 -1.21
N LEU A 444 -5.77 -18.30 -1.09
CA LEU A 444 -5.15 -19.14 -2.12
C LEU A 444 -5.99 -20.42 -2.36
N ALA A 445 -6.49 -21.08 -1.31
CA ALA A 445 -7.32 -22.27 -1.42
C ALA A 445 -8.65 -22.01 -2.16
N MET A 446 -9.26 -20.84 -1.97
CA MET A 446 -10.48 -20.47 -2.73
C MET A 446 -10.26 -20.51 -4.24
N PHE A 447 -9.07 -20.12 -4.72
CA PHE A 447 -8.73 -20.12 -6.14
C PHE A 447 -8.33 -21.52 -6.65
N LEU A 448 -7.62 -22.31 -5.85
CA LEU A 448 -7.25 -23.69 -6.19
C LEU A 448 -8.48 -24.55 -6.54
N ASN A 449 -9.57 -24.39 -5.82
CA ASN A 449 -10.77 -25.21 -5.93
C ASN A 449 -11.64 -24.90 -7.16
N LYS A 450 -11.41 -23.79 -7.86
CA LYS A 450 -12.19 -23.44 -9.07
C LYS A 450 -11.65 -24.03 -10.37
N ARG A 451 -10.62 -24.91 -10.35
CA ARG A 451 -10.01 -25.54 -11.53
C ARG A 451 -9.62 -24.57 -12.67
N THR A 452 -9.59 -23.29 -12.42
CA THR A 452 -8.98 -22.32 -13.30
C THR A 452 -7.48 -22.38 -13.08
N GLU A 453 -6.70 -22.27 -14.14
CA GLU A 453 -5.25 -22.07 -14.03
C GLU A 453 -5.01 -21.04 -12.93
N LEU A 454 -4.08 -21.33 -12.00
CA LEU A 454 -3.82 -20.47 -10.84
C LEU A 454 -3.59 -19.05 -11.37
N PRO A 455 -4.56 -18.13 -11.23
CA PRO A 455 -4.26 -16.76 -11.57
C PRO A 455 -3.19 -16.33 -10.59
N ASP A 456 -2.16 -15.69 -11.08
CA ASP A 456 -1.12 -14.95 -10.39
C ASP A 456 -1.20 -14.99 -8.84
N THR A 457 -0.34 -15.84 -8.20
CA THR A 457 -0.26 -15.99 -6.74
C THR A 457 -0.07 -14.63 -6.05
N GLY A 458 0.64 -13.68 -6.68
CA GLY A 458 0.83 -12.33 -6.17
C GLY A 458 -0.48 -11.56 -6.04
N ARG A 459 -1.34 -11.62 -7.05
CA ARG A 459 -2.66 -10.98 -7.01
C ARG A 459 -3.57 -11.61 -5.95
N GLN A 460 -3.52 -12.93 -5.80
CA GLN A 460 -4.27 -13.63 -4.73
C GLN A 460 -3.77 -13.22 -3.36
N ALA A 461 -2.45 -13.15 -3.15
CA ALA A 461 -1.86 -12.68 -1.91
C ALA A 461 -2.26 -11.21 -1.62
N ALA A 462 -2.26 -10.34 -2.64
CA ALA A 462 -2.71 -8.96 -2.49
C ALA A 462 -4.19 -8.85 -2.05
N LEU A 463 -5.06 -9.75 -2.54
CA LEU A 463 -6.46 -9.83 -2.09
C LEU A 463 -6.56 -10.32 -0.64
N GLY A 464 -5.73 -11.28 -0.23
CA GLY A 464 -5.64 -11.72 1.17
C GLY A 464 -5.16 -10.61 2.10
N VAL A 465 -4.17 -9.83 1.69
CA VAL A 465 -3.71 -8.62 2.41
C VAL A 465 -4.83 -7.59 2.52
N LEU A 466 -5.56 -7.34 1.44
CA LEU A 466 -6.72 -6.44 1.44
C LEU A 466 -7.78 -6.90 2.43
N LEU A 467 -8.15 -8.17 2.39
CA LEU A 467 -9.15 -8.76 3.30
C LEU A 467 -8.72 -8.61 4.77
N HIS A 468 -7.45 -8.92 5.07
CA HIS A 468 -6.89 -8.76 6.41
C HIS A 468 -6.95 -7.28 6.87
N GLY A 469 -6.58 -6.34 6.02
CA GLY A 469 -6.66 -4.90 6.31
C GLY A 469 -8.10 -4.43 6.55
N MET A 470 -9.05 -4.83 5.69
CA MET A 470 -10.48 -4.52 5.86
C MET A 470 -11.05 -5.12 7.14
N ALA A 471 -10.64 -6.35 7.49
CA ALA A 471 -11.02 -7.01 8.74
C ALA A 471 -10.51 -6.22 9.96
N GLY A 472 -9.27 -5.74 9.91
CA GLY A 472 -8.69 -4.87 10.92
C GLY A 472 -9.43 -3.52 11.03
N ASP A 473 -9.83 -2.91 9.92
CA ASP A 473 -10.59 -1.67 9.91
C ASP A 473 -11.98 -1.86 10.55
N LEU A 474 -12.63 -2.99 10.28
CA LEU A 474 -13.90 -3.32 10.91
C LEU A 474 -13.73 -3.55 12.42
N ALA A 475 -12.70 -4.30 12.83
CA ALA A 475 -12.39 -4.52 14.24
C ALA A 475 -12.11 -3.21 14.98
N ALA A 476 -11.36 -2.28 14.36
CA ALA A 476 -11.11 -0.95 14.94
C ALA A 476 -12.38 -0.10 15.06
N LYS A 477 -13.32 -0.22 14.12
CA LYS A 477 -14.62 0.46 14.18
C LYS A 477 -15.44 -0.02 15.39
N GLU A 478 -15.35 -1.30 15.74
CA GLU A 478 -16.10 -1.90 16.86
C GLU A 478 -15.42 -1.69 18.22
N LYS A 479 -14.10 -1.83 18.28
CA LYS A 479 -13.31 -1.88 19.53
C LYS A 479 -12.44 -0.64 19.79
N GLY A 480 -12.31 0.23 18.80
CA GLY A 480 -11.27 1.26 18.78
C GLY A 480 -9.88 0.67 18.48
N THR A 481 -8.98 1.49 17.97
CA THR A 481 -7.61 1.05 17.61
C THR A 481 -6.78 0.65 18.83
N ALA A 482 -7.09 1.16 20.03
CA ALA A 482 -6.37 0.84 21.26
C ALA A 482 -6.81 -0.49 21.91
N GLY A 483 -8.06 -0.92 21.69
CA GLY A 483 -8.63 -2.09 22.38
C GLY A 483 -8.71 -3.36 21.55
N MET A 484 -8.46 -3.28 20.24
CA MET A 484 -8.56 -4.44 19.36
C MET A 484 -7.39 -5.43 19.53
N LYS A 485 -7.67 -6.70 19.28
CA LYS A 485 -6.70 -7.80 19.34
C LYS A 485 -6.76 -8.61 18.02
N ALA A 486 -5.79 -9.48 17.80
CA ALA A 486 -5.74 -10.36 16.62
C ALA A 486 -7.02 -11.20 16.43
N GLY A 487 -7.63 -11.70 17.50
CA GLY A 487 -8.91 -12.41 17.43
C GLY A 487 -10.09 -11.58 16.92
N ASP A 488 -10.05 -10.24 17.07
CA ASP A 488 -11.04 -9.34 16.50
C ASP A 488 -10.89 -9.26 14.96
N ILE A 489 -9.65 -9.32 14.46
CA ILE A 489 -9.37 -9.39 13.02
C ILE A 489 -9.92 -10.69 12.42
N VAL A 490 -9.79 -11.83 13.12
CA VAL A 490 -10.39 -13.10 12.69
C VAL A 490 -11.91 -12.94 12.49
N ARG A 491 -12.62 -12.36 13.48
CA ARG A 491 -14.07 -12.10 13.35
C ARG A 491 -14.37 -11.12 12.22
N GLY A 492 -13.57 -10.06 12.11
CA GLY A 492 -13.68 -9.05 11.05
C GLY A 492 -13.59 -9.66 9.65
N ALA A 493 -12.71 -10.65 9.43
CA ALA A 493 -12.55 -11.30 8.14
C ALA A 493 -13.84 -12.04 7.69
N SER A 494 -14.47 -12.77 8.59
CA SER A 494 -15.76 -13.43 8.31
C SER A 494 -16.86 -12.41 8.00
N GLU A 495 -16.90 -11.29 8.74
CA GLU A 495 -17.93 -10.27 8.53
C GLU A 495 -17.72 -9.47 7.23
N VAL A 496 -16.46 -9.22 6.82
CA VAL A 496 -16.16 -8.62 5.51
C VAL A 496 -16.69 -9.51 4.38
N LEU A 497 -16.45 -10.83 4.46
CA LEU A 497 -16.90 -11.77 3.44
C LEU A 497 -18.42 -11.96 3.42
N LYS A 498 -19.11 -11.82 4.55
CA LYS A 498 -20.58 -11.85 4.63
C LYS A 498 -21.21 -10.66 3.89
N ASN A 499 -20.53 -9.52 3.89
CA ASN A 499 -21.00 -8.25 3.29
C ASN A 499 -20.37 -7.98 1.91
N LYS A 500 -19.75 -8.99 1.31
CA LYS A 500 -19.13 -8.98 -0.02
C LYS A 500 -20.14 -8.85 -1.16
#